data_222d0d8da86b8dd3272eed6177efc764
#
_entry.id   222d0d8da86b8dd3272eed6177efc764
#
_cell.length_a   1.000
_cell.length_b   1.000
_cell.length_c   1.000
_cell.angle_alpha   90.00
_cell.angle_beta   90.00
_cell.angle_gamma   90.00
#
_symmetry.space_group_name_H-M   'P 1'
#
loop_
_entity.id
_entity.type
_entity.pdbx_description
1 polymer ?
#
loop_
_entity_poly.entity_id
_entity_poly.type
_entity_poly.pdbx_seq_one_letter_code
_entity_poly.pdbx_strand_id
1 'polypeptide(L)'
;MSLQEAILSRHSVRKYRPEPIAEEILEKLRIAVEQVNAESGLHIQLVTNEPKAFSGPMAYGKFSGVSTYLVVACPKSEESDLLVGYYGEKLVLYAQQLGLNSCWAGVSYRKIKGTYTLSSEERIACYIALGYGLTPGVQHKGKSLEEISNADSSTPQWFNDGVKAALLAPTAVNQQKFYIEYKGGPDGTLPKVSIRVNGLSLVGYTRMDLGIAKLHFEIGAGTGNFVWD
;
A
#
# COMPACT_ATOMS: atom_id res chain seq x y z
N MET A 1 17.42 1.76 6.25
CA MET A 1 16.07 1.95 6.82
C MET A 1 15.42 0.59 6.93
N SER A 2 14.93 0.20 8.12
CA SER A 2 14.14 -1.03 8.34
C SER A 2 12.70 -0.86 7.78
N LEU A 3 11.92 -1.96 7.69
CA LEU A 3 10.52 -1.88 7.29
C LEU A 3 9.67 -1.10 8.32
N GLN A 4 9.94 -1.23 9.62
CA GLN A 4 9.26 -0.46 10.66
C GLN A 4 9.54 1.04 10.53
N GLU A 5 10.79 1.44 10.27
CA GLU A 5 11.12 2.84 9.99
C GLU A 5 10.45 3.34 8.71
N ALA A 6 10.32 2.48 7.68
CA ALA A 6 9.64 2.83 6.44
C ALA A 6 8.14 3.09 6.67
N ILE A 7 7.46 2.26 7.47
CA ILE A 7 6.06 2.47 7.85
C ILE A 7 5.87 3.83 8.55
N LEU A 8 6.75 4.17 9.49
CA LEU A 8 6.67 5.42 10.26
C LEU A 8 6.94 6.66 9.40
N SER A 9 7.86 6.58 8.43
CA SER A 9 8.28 7.71 7.62
C SER A 9 7.52 7.87 6.31
N ARG A 10 6.80 6.81 5.85
CA ARG A 10 6.03 6.83 4.61
C ARG A 10 4.75 7.67 4.76
N HIS A 11 4.63 8.70 3.96
CA HIS A 11 3.42 9.50 3.84
C HIS A 11 2.99 9.63 2.37
N SER A 12 1.72 9.97 2.15
CA SER A 12 1.20 10.23 0.80
C SER A 12 1.72 11.57 0.28
N VAL A 13 2.69 11.53 -0.61
CA VAL A 13 3.30 12.69 -1.24
C VAL A 13 2.74 12.87 -2.64
N ARG A 14 2.30 14.08 -2.96
CA ARG A 14 1.65 14.39 -4.26
C ARG A 14 2.37 15.46 -5.08
N LYS A 15 3.38 16.12 -4.49
CA LYS A 15 4.20 17.13 -5.17
C LYS A 15 5.64 16.66 -5.20
N TYR A 16 6.17 16.45 -6.38
CA TYR A 16 7.50 15.88 -6.59
C TYR A 16 8.43 16.90 -7.23
N ARG A 17 9.72 16.74 -6.95
CA ARG A 17 10.79 17.49 -7.61
C ARG A 17 10.94 16.98 -9.05
N PRO A 18 11.36 17.83 -10.01
CA PRO A 18 11.55 17.41 -11.42
C PRO A 18 12.79 16.52 -11.61
N GLU A 19 13.48 16.18 -10.55
CA GLU A 19 14.68 15.35 -10.50
C GLU A 19 14.37 13.90 -10.91
N PRO A 20 15.06 13.35 -11.92
CA PRO A 20 14.87 11.98 -12.33
C PRO A 20 15.37 11.02 -11.24
N ILE A 21 14.71 9.89 -11.11
CA ILE A 21 15.16 8.81 -10.22
C ILE A 21 16.42 8.20 -10.84
N ALA A 22 17.47 8.01 -10.04
CA ALA A 22 18.73 7.42 -10.48
C ALA A 22 18.51 6.00 -11.03
N GLU A 23 19.22 5.65 -12.11
CA GLU A 23 19.04 4.36 -12.79
C GLU A 23 19.30 3.15 -11.87
N GLU A 24 20.25 3.28 -10.94
CA GLU A 24 20.49 2.23 -9.93
C GLU A 24 19.25 1.97 -9.05
N ILE A 25 18.49 3.01 -8.69
CA ILE A 25 17.25 2.88 -7.92
C ILE A 25 16.15 2.30 -8.79
N LEU A 26 16.04 2.73 -10.06
CA LEU A 26 15.07 2.18 -11.01
C LEU A 26 15.30 0.69 -11.25
N GLU A 27 16.55 0.25 -11.34
CA GLU A 27 16.89 -1.17 -11.51
C GLU A 27 16.48 -2.01 -10.29
N LYS A 28 16.75 -1.51 -9.07
CA LYS A 28 16.27 -2.14 -7.83
C LYS A 28 14.75 -2.26 -7.80
N LEU A 29 14.04 -1.22 -8.26
CA LEU A 29 12.57 -1.26 -8.35
C LEU A 29 12.08 -2.26 -9.40
N ARG A 30 12.73 -2.39 -10.57
CA ARG A 30 12.38 -3.39 -11.60
C ARG A 30 12.48 -4.81 -11.03
N ILE A 31 13.60 -5.12 -10.40
CA ILE A 31 13.82 -6.43 -9.74
C ILE A 31 12.73 -6.70 -8.69
N ALA A 32 12.43 -5.73 -7.85
CA ALA A 32 11.39 -5.88 -6.83
C ALA A 32 9.99 -6.08 -7.44
N VAL A 33 9.67 -5.38 -8.54
CA VAL A 33 8.41 -5.54 -9.27
C VAL A 33 8.31 -6.95 -9.87
N GLU A 34 9.38 -7.48 -10.47
CA GLU A 34 9.41 -8.84 -11.02
C GLU A 34 9.20 -9.90 -9.92
N GLN A 35 9.87 -9.74 -8.77
CA GLN A 35 9.69 -10.62 -7.62
C GLN A 35 8.26 -10.61 -7.10
N VAL A 36 7.68 -9.41 -6.91
CA VAL A 36 6.30 -9.25 -6.46
C VAL A 36 5.31 -9.86 -7.46
N ASN A 37 5.51 -9.67 -8.76
CA ASN A 37 4.65 -10.28 -9.78
C ASN A 37 4.74 -11.82 -9.75
N ALA A 38 5.94 -12.37 -9.59
CA ALA A 38 6.14 -13.81 -9.48
C ALA A 38 5.47 -14.42 -8.23
N GLU A 39 5.52 -13.71 -7.09
CA GLU A 39 4.90 -14.15 -5.84
C GLU A 39 3.37 -14.04 -5.85
N SER A 40 2.82 -13.01 -6.48
CA SER A 40 1.41 -12.62 -6.34
C SER A 40 0.52 -13.00 -7.50
N GLY A 41 1.10 -13.24 -8.67
CA GLY A 41 0.35 -13.35 -9.94
C GLY A 41 -0.23 -12.01 -10.43
N LEU A 42 0.16 -10.89 -9.84
CA LEU A 42 -0.19 -9.57 -10.33
C LEU A 42 0.65 -9.20 -11.56
N HIS A 43 0.24 -8.17 -12.27
CA HIS A 43 0.96 -7.60 -13.41
C HIS A 43 1.27 -6.13 -13.14
N ILE A 44 2.16 -5.88 -12.19
CA ILE A 44 2.64 -4.54 -11.83
C ILE A 44 3.73 -4.15 -12.81
N GLN A 45 3.69 -2.92 -13.33
CA GLN A 45 4.64 -2.43 -14.32
C GLN A 45 5.19 -1.07 -13.89
N LEU A 46 6.51 -0.92 -13.91
CA LEU A 46 7.19 0.35 -13.64
C LEU A 46 7.26 1.17 -14.93
N VAL A 47 6.67 2.36 -14.90
CA VAL A 47 6.72 3.34 -15.99
C VAL A 47 7.60 4.50 -15.56
N THR A 48 8.56 4.88 -16.41
CA THR A 48 9.52 5.97 -16.17
C THR A 48 9.44 7.03 -17.27
N ASN A 49 9.83 8.25 -16.94
CA ASN A 49 9.91 9.38 -17.89
C ASN A 49 8.58 9.68 -18.61
N GLU A 50 7.45 9.45 -17.95
CA GLU A 50 6.12 9.69 -18.51
C GLU A 50 5.31 10.65 -17.60
N PRO A 51 5.30 11.98 -17.89
CA PRO A 51 4.63 12.95 -17.03
C PRO A 51 3.12 13.11 -17.30
N LYS A 52 2.58 12.56 -18.41
CA LYS A 52 1.21 12.82 -18.86
C LYS A 52 0.16 12.09 -18.03
N ALA A 53 0.51 10.95 -17.39
CA ALA A 53 -0.42 10.17 -16.60
C ALA A 53 -0.98 10.96 -15.41
N PHE A 54 -0.14 11.79 -14.81
CA PHE A 54 -0.51 12.64 -13.66
C PHE A 54 -0.65 14.12 -14.01
N SER A 55 -0.91 14.44 -15.28
CA SER A 55 -1.20 15.78 -15.78
C SER A 55 -2.66 15.89 -16.25
N GLY A 56 -3.14 17.13 -16.40
CA GLY A 56 -4.49 17.41 -16.91
C GLY A 56 -5.60 17.40 -15.85
N PRO A 57 -6.87 17.48 -16.27
CA PRO A 57 -8.00 17.77 -15.36
C PRO A 57 -8.20 16.74 -14.25
N MET A 58 -7.95 15.45 -14.51
CA MET A 58 -8.16 14.38 -13.51
C MET A 58 -7.12 14.41 -12.38
N ALA A 59 -5.89 14.84 -12.70
CA ALA A 59 -4.81 14.99 -11.73
C ALA A 59 -4.72 16.42 -11.18
N TYR A 60 -5.46 17.38 -11.79
CA TYR A 60 -5.34 18.81 -11.50
C TYR A 60 -5.54 19.13 -10.01
N GLY A 61 -4.59 19.89 -9.46
CA GLY A 61 -4.58 20.27 -8.06
C GLY A 61 -4.23 19.15 -7.07
N LYS A 62 -4.13 17.90 -7.52
CA LYS A 62 -3.80 16.74 -6.67
C LYS A 62 -2.34 16.33 -6.82
N PHE A 63 -1.83 16.21 -8.05
CA PHE A 63 -0.46 15.79 -8.32
C PHE A 63 0.31 16.84 -9.15
N SER A 64 1.63 16.93 -8.90
CA SER A 64 2.57 17.68 -9.73
C SER A 64 3.96 17.06 -9.72
N GLY A 65 4.67 17.13 -10.85
CA GLY A 65 6.05 16.66 -10.99
C GLY A 65 6.20 15.13 -11.07
N VAL A 66 5.11 14.37 -11.16
CA VAL A 66 5.18 12.90 -11.32
C VAL A 66 5.58 12.56 -12.76
N SER A 67 6.65 11.79 -12.90
CA SER A 67 7.09 11.21 -14.18
C SER A 67 7.41 9.72 -14.08
N THR A 68 7.42 9.17 -12.87
CA THR A 68 7.65 7.74 -12.60
C THR A 68 6.52 7.21 -11.72
N TYR A 69 5.99 6.05 -12.06
CA TYR A 69 4.88 5.45 -11.35
C TYR A 69 4.77 3.95 -11.62
N LEU A 70 4.08 3.24 -10.74
CA LEU A 70 3.66 1.86 -10.98
C LEU A 70 2.25 1.87 -11.57
N VAL A 71 2.05 1.07 -12.62
CA VAL A 71 0.72 0.66 -13.11
C VAL A 71 0.42 -0.68 -12.48
N VAL A 72 -0.59 -0.74 -11.62
CA VAL A 72 -0.95 -1.98 -10.94
C VAL A 72 -2.12 -2.62 -11.68
N ALA A 73 -1.81 -3.59 -12.53
CA ALA A 73 -2.78 -4.43 -13.21
C ALA A 73 -2.96 -5.76 -12.45
N CYS A 74 -4.17 -6.30 -12.50
CA CYS A 74 -4.52 -7.53 -11.83
C CYS A 74 -5.66 -8.25 -12.55
N PRO A 75 -5.87 -9.57 -12.32
CA PRO A 75 -7.05 -10.28 -12.77
C PRO A 75 -8.35 -9.61 -12.30
N LYS A 76 -9.43 -9.83 -13.07
CA LYS A 76 -10.78 -9.29 -12.75
C LYS A 76 -11.48 -10.12 -11.67
N SER A 77 -10.91 -10.18 -10.46
CA SER A 77 -11.51 -10.85 -9.31
C SER A 77 -11.46 -9.97 -8.06
N GLU A 78 -12.30 -10.25 -7.09
CA GLU A 78 -12.31 -9.53 -5.81
C GLU A 78 -11.10 -9.87 -4.93
N GLU A 79 -10.60 -11.11 -5.02
CA GLU A 79 -9.39 -11.54 -4.31
C GLU A 79 -8.17 -10.74 -4.76
N SER A 80 -8.13 -10.36 -6.04
CA SER A 80 -7.04 -9.55 -6.59
C SER A 80 -6.88 -8.22 -5.88
N ASP A 81 -7.95 -7.59 -5.41
CA ASP A 81 -7.85 -6.29 -4.72
C ASP A 81 -7.07 -6.39 -3.40
N LEU A 82 -7.25 -7.47 -2.64
CA LEU A 82 -6.47 -7.70 -1.42
C LEU A 82 -4.98 -7.88 -1.75
N LEU A 83 -4.67 -8.67 -2.78
CA LEU A 83 -3.30 -8.88 -3.25
C LEU A 83 -2.67 -7.57 -3.76
N VAL A 84 -3.43 -6.77 -4.52
CA VAL A 84 -3.00 -5.44 -4.98
C VAL A 84 -2.60 -4.56 -3.79
N GLY A 85 -3.42 -4.52 -2.74
CA GLY A 85 -3.10 -3.76 -1.52
C GLY A 85 -1.84 -4.26 -0.84
N TYR A 86 -1.77 -5.56 -0.60
CA TYR A 86 -0.65 -6.18 0.12
C TYR A 86 0.68 -6.04 -0.63
N TYR A 87 0.72 -6.46 -1.88
CA TYR A 87 1.95 -6.47 -2.67
C TYR A 87 2.31 -5.09 -3.24
N GLY A 88 1.32 -4.26 -3.53
CA GLY A 88 1.57 -2.87 -3.89
C GLY A 88 2.22 -2.09 -2.74
N GLU A 89 1.78 -2.33 -1.49
CA GLU A 89 2.40 -1.68 -0.33
C GLU A 89 3.79 -2.23 -0.03
N LYS A 90 4.10 -3.51 -0.32
CA LYS A 90 5.49 -4.02 -0.30
C LYS A 90 6.41 -3.13 -1.15
N LEU A 91 5.98 -2.80 -2.37
CA LEU A 91 6.75 -1.93 -3.28
C LEU A 91 6.80 -0.48 -2.79
N VAL A 92 5.73 0.03 -2.20
CA VAL A 92 5.68 1.37 -1.60
C VAL A 92 6.68 1.49 -0.45
N LEU A 93 6.71 0.53 0.46
CA LEU A 93 7.66 0.51 1.58
C LEU A 93 9.10 0.32 1.09
N TYR A 94 9.32 -0.51 0.07
CA TYR A 94 10.62 -0.68 -0.54
C TYR A 94 11.10 0.62 -1.22
N ALA A 95 10.22 1.31 -1.95
CA ALA A 95 10.53 2.62 -2.52
C ALA A 95 10.92 3.65 -1.42
N GLN A 96 10.21 3.62 -0.28
CA GLN A 96 10.55 4.45 0.88
C GLN A 96 11.95 4.11 1.43
N GLN A 97 12.31 2.82 1.50
CA GLN A 97 13.66 2.38 1.92
C GLN A 97 14.76 2.86 0.95
N LEU A 98 14.44 3.01 -0.32
CA LEU A 98 15.32 3.56 -1.37
C LEU A 98 15.35 5.11 -1.37
N GLY A 99 14.67 5.78 -0.45
CA GLY A 99 14.64 7.25 -0.34
C GLY A 99 13.61 7.93 -1.25
N LEU A 100 12.69 7.18 -1.85
CA LEU A 100 11.62 7.73 -2.65
C LEU A 100 10.35 7.95 -1.81
N ASN A 101 9.56 8.92 -2.23
CA ASN A 101 8.21 9.12 -1.73
C ASN A 101 7.19 8.52 -2.71
N SER A 102 6.01 8.24 -2.23
CA SER A 102 4.95 7.61 -3.01
C SER A 102 3.56 8.16 -2.70
N CYS A 103 2.61 7.88 -3.60
CA CYS A 103 1.19 8.08 -3.32
C CYS A 103 0.34 7.13 -4.16
N TRP A 104 -0.56 6.41 -3.51
CA TRP A 104 -1.62 5.64 -4.16
C TRP A 104 -2.61 6.56 -4.89
N ALA A 105 -2.97 6.20 -6.10
CA ALA A 105 -3.91 6.94 -6.95
C ALA A 105 -4.95 5.97 -7.56
N GLY A 106 -6.15 5.95 -6.99
CA GLY A 106 -7.25 5.10 -7.49
C GLY A 106 -7.91 5.65 -8.75
N VAL A 107 -8.08 6.98 -8.84
CA VAL A 107 -8.79 7.64 -9.96
C VAL A 107 -8.11 8.91 -10.48
N SER A 108 -7.10 9.42 -9.79
CA SER A 108 -6.47 10.71 -10.11
C SER A 108 -5.31 10.57 -11.09
N TYR A 109 -5.51 9.81 -12.17
CA TYR A 109 -4.53 9.58 -13.24
C TYR A 109 -5.21 9.41 -14.59
N ARG A 110 -4.43 9.49 -15.67
CA ARG A 110 -4.84 9.17 -17.04
C ARG A 110 -4.14 7.91 -17.53
N LYS A 111 -4.86 7.05 -18.23
CA LYS A 111 -4.29 5.89 -18.91
C LYS A 111 -3.58 6.35 -20.18
N ILE A 112 -2.28 6.14 -20.26
CA ILE A 112 -1.46 6.52 -21.43
C ILE A 112 -1.19 5.26 -22.24
N LYS A 113 -1.71 5.21 -23.47
CA LYS A 113 -1.51 4.06 -24.37
C LYS A 113 -0.01 3.88 -24.68
N GLY A 114 0.44 2.61 -24.69
CA GLY A 114 1.80 2.25 -25.03
C GLY A 114 2.81 2.35 -23.88
N THR A 115 2.39 2.78 -22.68
CA THR A 115 3.28 2.82 -21.51
C THR A 115 3.17 1.56 -20.63
N TYR A 116 2.16 0.75 -20.86
CA TYR A 116 1.93 -0.52 -20.18
C TYR A 116 1.22 -1.51 -21.10
N THR A 117 1.23 -2.77 -20.73
CA THR A 117 0.48 -3.85 -21.37
C THR A 117 -0.65 -4.33 -20.46
N LEU A 118 -1.71 -4.87 -21.06
CA LEU A 118 -2.87 -5.39 -20.33
C LEU A 118 -3.48 -6.54 -21.15
N SER A 119 -3.71 -7.68 -20.54
CA SER A 119 -4.46 -8.76 -21.19
C SER A 119 -5.98 -8.52 -21.11
N SER A 120 -6.76 -9.31 -21.86
CA SER A 120 -8.23 -9.23 -21.83
C SER A 120 -8.81 -9.56 -20.46
N GLU A 121 -8.13 -10.39 -19.67
CA GLU A 121 -8.57 -10.87 -18.37
C GLU A 121 -8.14 -9.94 -17.22
N GLU A 122 -7.36 -8.91 -17.52
CA GLU A 122 -6.84 -7.97 -16.53
C GLU A 122 -7.61 -6.65 -16.52
N ARG A 123 -7.51 -5.96 -15.40
CA ARG A 123 -7.88 -4.56 -15.22
C ARG A 123 -6.78 -3.79 -14.53
N ILE A 124 -6.73 -2.50 -14.75
CA ILE A 124 -5.91 -1.61 -13.92
C ILE A 124 -6.69 -1.36 -12.62
N ALA A 125 -6.08 -1.72 -11.50
CA ALA A 125 -6.63 -1.48 -10.18
C ALA A 125 -6.36 -0.05 -9.70
N CYS A 126 -5.12 0.42 -9.84
CA CYS A 126 -4.68 1.75 -9.45
C CYS A 126 -3.33 2.10 -10.09
N TYR A 127 -2.87 3.33 -9.88
CA TYR A 127 -1.49 3.74 -10.08
C TYR A 127 -0.85 4.10 -8.74
N ILE A 128 0.48 4.00 -8.64
CA ILE A 128 1.25 4.45 -7.49
C ILE A 128 2.32 5.42 -8.00
N ALA A 129 2.18 6.70 -7.68
CA ALA A 129 3.18 7.70 -8.02
C ALA A 129 4.45 7.51 -7.20
N LEU A 130 5.62 7.69 -7.82
CA LEU A 130 6.93 7.56 -7.22
C LEU A 130 7.82 8.75 -7.59
N GLY A 131 8.70 9.16 -6.67
CA GLY A 131 9.69 10.21 -6.92
C GLY A 131 10.22 10.86 -5.65
N TYR A 132 11.04 11.87 -5.81
CA TYR A 132 11.54 12.68 -4.69
C TYR A 132 10.53 13.78 -4.36
N GLY A 133 9.95 13.71 -3.16
CA GLY A 133 8.95 14.68 -2.71
C GLY A 133 9.51 16.09 -2.52
N LEU A 134 8.71 17.12 -2.78
CA LEU A 134 9.02 18.49 -2.36
C LEU A 134 8.98 18.64 -0.83
N THR A 135 8.21 17.78 -0.17
CA THR A 135 8.13 17.66 1.29
C THR A 135 8.05 16.18 1.66
N PRO A 136 8.39 15.79 2.88
CA PRO A 136 8.24 14.39 3.33
C PRO A 136 6.78 13.95 3.46
N GLY A 137 5.82 14.85 3.26
CA GLY A 137 4.41 14.62 3.54
C GLY A 137 4.10 14.79 5.03
N VAL A 138 2.87 14.43 5.40
CA VAL A 138 2.40 14.50 6.80
C VAL A 138 1.68 13.21 7.15
N GLN A 139 1.79 12.79 8.39
CA GLN A 139 1.05 11.66 8.92
C GLN A 139 -0.45 11.97 8.87
N HIS A 140 -1.24 11.01 8.40
CA HIS A 140 -2.69 11.13 8.41
C HIS A 140 -3.25 10.99 9.84
N LYS A 141 -4.46 11.50 10.06
CA LYS A 141 -5.17 11.31 11.32
C LYS A 141 -5.64 9.84 11.41
N GLY A 142 -5.19 9.13 12.45
CA GLY A 142 -5.63 7.77 12.76
C GLY A 142 -6.94 7.74 13.55
N LYS A 143 -7.65 6.62 13.48
CA LYS A 143 -8.68 6.21 14.41
C LYS A 143 -8.06 5.79 15.74
N SER A 144 -8.88 5.57 16.77
CA SER A 144 -8.42 4.93 18.00
C SER A 144 -8.22 3.41 17.82
N LEU A 145 -7.48 2.77 18.72
CA LEU A 145 -7.25 1.32 18.67
C LEU A 145 -8.57 0.55 18.79
N GLU A 146 -9.49 1.02 19.64
CA GLU A 146 -10.79 0.39 19.91
C GLU A 146 -11.73 0.47 18.69
N GLU A 147 -11.57 1.48 17.83
CA GLU A 147 -12.37 1.59 16.61
C GLU A 147 -11.99 0.58 15.53
N ILE A 148 -10.74 0.07 15.56
CA ILE A 148 -10.21 -0.80 14.52
C ILE A 148 -9.77 -2.18 15.03
N SER A 149 -9.86 -2.45 16.33
CA SER A 149 -9.46 -3.74 16.91
C SER A 149 -10.11 -3.99 18.27
N ASN A 150 -9.92 -5.22 18.78
CA ASN A 150 -10.18 -5.56 20.17
C ASN A 150 -8.91 -5.51 21.03
N ALA A 151 -7.92 -4.69 20.63
CA ALA A 151 -6.71 -4.49 21.40
C ALA A 151 -6.99 -3.80 22.73
N ASP A 152 -6.49 -4.38 23.82
CA ASP A 152 -6.60 -3.83 25.17
C ASP A 152 -5.38 -4.22 26.03
N SER A 153 -5.44 -3.97 27.34
CA SER A 153 -4.36 -4.31 28.28
C SER A 153 -4.15 -5.82 28.48
N SER A 154 -5.12 -6.65 28.11
CA SER A 154 -5.04 -8.12 28.20
C SER A 154 -4.49 -8.79 26.94
N THR A 155 -4.48 -8.09 25.81
CA THR A 155 -3.92 -8.61 24.56
C THR A 155 -2.40 -8.53 24.55
N PRO A 156 -1.71 -9.48 23.90
CA PRO A 156 -0.24 -9.52 23.84
C PRO A 156 0.35 -8.24 23.21
N GLN A 157 1.52 -7.82 23.69
CA GLN A 157 2.19 -6.61 23.20
C GLN A 157 2.42 -6.63 21.68
N TRP A 158 2.83 -7.78 21.12
CA TRP A 158 3.04 -7.92 19.66
C TRP A 158 1.75 -7.62 18.85
N PHE A 159 0.56 -8.00 19.38
CA PHE A 159 -0.71 -7.70 18.73
C PHE A 159 -0.99 -6.20 18.76
N ASN A 160 -0.79 -5.56 19.90
CA ASN A 160 -0.93 -4.12 20.05
C ASN A 160 0.02 -3.35 19.11
N ASP A 161 1.26 -3.83 18.94
CA ASP A 161 2.23 -3.23 18.02
C ASP A 161 1.83 -3.44 16.55
N GLY A 162 1.28 -4.60 16.22
CA GLY A 162 0.69 -4.87 14.90
C GLY A 162 -0.48 -3.92 14.58
N VAL A 163 -1.40 -3.72 15.51
CA VAL A 163 -2.54 -2.80 15.35
C VAL A 163 -2.05 -1.35 15.18
N LYS A 164 -1.06 -0.91 15.97
CA LYS A 164 -0.45 0.44 15.81
C LYS A 164 0.18 0.62 14.43
N ALA A 165 0.88 -0.40 13.93
CA ALA A 165 1.45 -0.37 12.58
C ALA A 165 0.35 -0.33 11.50
N ALA A 166 -0.74 -1.09 11.65
CA ALA A 166 -1.87 -1.08 10.73
C ALA A 166 -2.58 0.30 10.68
N LEU A 167 -2.61 1.04 11.79
CA LEU A 167 -3.13 2.43 11.81
C LEU A 167 -2.34 3.39 10.91
N LEU A 168 -1.08 3.08 10.59
CA LEU A 168 -0.24 3.87 9.69
C LEU A 168 -0.44 3.51 8.22
N ALA A 169 -1.22 2.46 7.92
CA ALA A 169 -1.52 2.05 6.56
C ALA A 169 -2.27 3.14 5.78
N PRO A 170 -1.85 3.49 4.56
CA PRO A 170 -2.63 4.39 3.73
C PRO A 170 -3.92 3.70 3.31
N THR A 171 -5.03 4.42 3.36
CA THR A 171 -6.33 3.94 2.89
C THR A 171 -6.98 4.96 1.98
N ALA A 172 -7.88 4.51 1.10
CA ALA A 172 -8.62 5.40 0.20
C ALA A 172 -9.35 6.47 1.00
N VAL A 173 -9.09 7.74 0.69
CA VAL A 173 -9.59 8.94 1.39
C VAL A 173 -9.43 8.89 2.92
N ASN A 174 -8.44 8.13 3.40
CA ASN A 174 -8.19 7.88 4.83
C ASN A 174 -9.39 7.26 5.57
N GLN A 175 -10.12 6.36 4.91
CA GLN A 175 -11.35 5.78 5.47
C GLN A 175 -11.11 4.78 6.60
N GLN A 176 -9.95 4.12 6.66
CA GLN A 176 -9.54 3.16 7.71
C GLN A 176 -10.67 2.18 8.08
N LYS A 177 -11.30 1.57 7.06
CA LYS A 177 -12.44 0.66 7.21
C LYS A 177 -12.00 -0.79 7.29
N PHE A 178 -11.20 -1.11 8.28
CA PHE A 178 -10.80 -2.47 8.63
C PHE A 178 -10.96 -2.69 10.15
N TYR A 179 -11.04 -3.95 10.54
CA TYR A 179 -11.07 -4.38 11.94
C TYR A 179 -10.18 -5.60 12.11
N ILE A 180 -9.28 -5.55 13.09
CA ILE A 180 -8.32 -6.61 13.41
C ILE A 180 -8.71 -7.20 14.76
N GLU A 181 -8.85 -8.52 14.81
CA GLU A 181 -9.35 -9.20 16.00
C GLU A 181 -8.34 -10.26 16.46
N TYR A 182 -7.91 -10.13 17.69
CA TYR A 182 -7.19 -11.17 18.42
C TYR A 182 -8.20 -12.22 18.92
N LYS A 183 -8.04 -13.46 18.50
CA LYS A 183 -8.94 -14.59 18.86
C LYS A 183 -8.34 -15.52 19.89
N GLY A 184 -7.06 -15.31 20.26
CA GLY A 184 -6.36 -16.28 21.09
C GLY A 184 -6.08 -17.60 20.36
N GLY A 185 -5.76 -18.61 21.12
CA GLY A 185 -5.54 -19.98 20.63
C GLY A 185 -5.45 -20.95 21.80
N PRO A 186 -5.62 -22.27 21.56
CA PRO A 186 -5.38 -23.28 22.57
C PRO A 186 -3.94 -23.26 23.08
N ASP A 187 -3.73 -23.71 24.31
CA ASP A 187 -2.40 -23.80 24.91
C ASP A 187 -1.40 -24.57 24.00
N GLY A 188 -0.22 -24.00 23.84
CA GLY A 188 0.86 -24.58 23.01
C GLY A 188 0.70 -24.33 21.49
N THR A 189 -0.29 -23.56 21.03
CA THR A 189 -0.45 -23.19 19.62
C THR A 189 -0.25 -21.69 19.42
N LEU A 190 0.08 -21.28 18.17
CA LEU A 190 0.08 -19.88 17.82
C LEU A 190 -1.35 -19.33 17.88
N PRO A 191 -1.55 -18.15 18.47
CA PRO A 191 -2.86 -17.52 18.51
C PRO A 191 -3.32 -17.11 17.11
N LYS A 192 -4.63 -17.09 16.93
CA LYS A 192 -5.28 -16.67 15.70
C LYS A 192 -5.58 -15.17 15.70
N VAL A 193 -5.39 -14.57 14.55
CA VAL A 193 -5.77 -13.19 14.27
C VAL A 193 -6.63 -13.16 13.01
N SER A 194 -7.68 -12.39 13.00
CA SER A 194 -8.46 -12.12 11.78
C SER A 194 -8.45 -10.65 11.43
N ILE A 195 -8.59 -10.36 10.14
CA ILE A 195 -8.77 -9.01 9.63
C ILE A 195 -9.95 -8.99 8.65
N ARG A 196 -10.83 -8.01 8.79
CA ARG A 196 -12.03 -7.89 7.95
C ARG A 196 -12.35 -6.45 7.61
N VAL A 197 -13.10 -6.25 6.54
CA VAL A 197 -13.68 -4.94 6.22
C VAL A 197 -14.69 -4.57 7.32
N ASN A 198 -14.63 -3.31 7.78
CA ASN A 198 -15.51 -2.77 8.82
C ASN A 198 -16.27 -1.55 8.30
N GLY A 199 -17.56 -1.71 8.08
CA GLY A 199 -18.47 -0.68 7.63
C GLY A 199 -18.56 -0.50 6.10
N LEU A 200 -19.55 0.26 5.66
CA LEU A 200 -19.80 0.55 4.26
C LEU A 200 -18.84 1.62 3.72
N SER A 201 -18.42 1.48 2.48
CA SER A 201 -17.60 2.48 1.78
C SER A 201 -18.37 3.07 0.59
N LEU A 202 -18.39 4.40 0.51
CA LEU A 202 -18.93 5.11 -0.67
C LEU A 202 -17.90 5.27 -1.79
N VAL A 203 -16.60 5.07 -1.47
CA VAL A 203 -15.50 5.26 -2.45
C VAL A 203 -14.91 3.95 -2.95
N GLY A 204 -15.34 2.81 -2.40
CA GLY A 204 -14.74 1.50 -2.72
C GLY A 204 -13.35 1.31 -2.10
N TYR A 205 -12.52 0.46 -2.72
CA TYR A 205 -11.13 0.16 -2.35
C TYR A 205 -10.93 -0.53 -0.98
N THR A 206 -11.99 -0.92 -0.28
CA THR A 206 -11.88 -1.48 1.09
C THR A 206 -11.08 -2.77 1.15
N ARG A 207 -11.15 -3.63 0.11
CA ARG A 207 -10.33 -4.85 0.04
C ARG A 207 -8.85 -4.55 -0.21
N MET A 208 -8.55 -3.54 -1.03
CA MET A 208 -7.19 -3.05 -1.24
C MET A 208 -6.63 -2.44 0.05
N ASP A 209 -7.40 -1.58 0.71
CA ASP A 209 -7.05 -1.01 2.02
C ASP A 209 -6.78 -2.11 3.06
N LEU A 210 -7.57 -3.20 3.01
CA LEU A 210 -7.40 -4.36 3.89
C LEU A 210 -6.05 -5.05 3.64
N GLY A 211 -5.66 -5.24 2.39
CA GLY A 211 -4.36 -5.80 2.02
C GLY A 211 -3.19 -4.97 2.53
N ILE A 212 -3.29 -3.63 2.40
CA ILE A 212 -2.29 -2.70 2.93
C ILE A 212 -2.21 -2.83 4.46
N ALA A 213 -3.35 -2.77 5.16
CA ALA A 213 -3.41 -2.87 6.62
C ALA A 213 -2.87 -4.22 7.13
N LYS A 214 -3.15 -5.32 6.39
CA LYS A 214 -2.64 -6.66 6.69
C LYS A 214 -1.12 -6.69 6.68
N LEU A 215 -0.48 -6.16 5.64
CA LEU A 215 0.99 -6.09 5.57
C LEU A 215 1.58 -5.27 6.72
N HIS A 216 1.00 -4.11 6.99
CA HIS A 216 1.46 -3.25 8.10
C HIS A 216 1.34 -3.97 9.43
N PHE A 217 0.21 -4.65 9.69
CA PHE A 217 0.03 -5.47 10.89
C PHE A 217 1.11 -6.55 11.02
N GLU A 218 1.38 -7.31 9.95
CA GLU A 218 2.40 -8.36 9.93
C GLU A 218 3.80 -7.82 10.26
N ILE A 219 4.16 -6.65 9.74
CA ILE A 219 5.46 -6.01 10.01
C ILE A 219 5.54 -5.57 11.48
N GLY A 220 4.46 -5.01 12.02
CA GLY A 220 4.42 -4.57 13.42
C GLY A 220 4.35 -5.70 14.43
N ALA A 221 3.57 -6.72 14.14
CA ALA A 221 3.33 -7.87 15.01
C ALA A 221 4.45 -8.92 14.98
N GLY A 222 5.14 -9.06 13.83
CA GLY A 222 6.05 -10.18 13.56
C GLY A 222 5.29 -11.47 13.24
N THR A 223 5.47 -11.97 12.02
CA THR A 223 4.70 -13.12 11.47
C THR A 223 4.89 -14.45 12.22
N GLY A 224 5.93 -14.57 13.07
CA GLY A 224 6.15 -15.74 13.92
C GLY A 224 5.25 -15.80 15.15
N ASN A 225 4.49 -14.75 15.48
CA ASN A 225 3.72 -14.66 16.72
C ASN A 225 2.26 -15.11 16.59
N PHE A 226 1.76 -15.34 15.38
CA PHE A 226 0.35 -15.65 15.12
C PHE A 226 0.14 -16.40 13.80
N VAL A 227 -1.09 -16.86 13.57
CA VAL A 227 -1.59 -17.33 12.28
C VAL A 227 -2.85 -16.56 11.91
N TRP A 228 -3.02 -16.28 10.63
CA TRP A 228 -4.28 -15.73 10.12
C TRP A 228 -5.39 -16.78 10.17
N ASP A 229 -6.59 -16.35 10.63
CA ASP A 229 -7.80 -17.16 10.67
C ASP A 229 -8.61 -16.99 9.39
#